data_e97be6cba4f12ded34fa053daf850c12
#
_entry.id   e97be6cba4f12ded34fa053daf850c12
#
_cell.length_a   1.000
_cell.length_b   1.000
_cell.length_c   1.000
_cell.angle_alpha   90.00
_cell.angle_beta   90.00
_cell.angle_gamma   90.00
#
_symmetry.space_group_name_H-M   'P 1'
#
loop_
_entity.id
_entity.type
_entity.pdbx_description
1 polymer ?
#
loop_
_entity_poly.entity_id
_entity_poly.type
_entity_poly.pdbx_seq_one_letter_code
_entity_poly.pdbx_strand_id
1 'polypeptide(L)'
;MPIASVLKAVRLTHRYIGIFIAPAVLFFSFTGFLQMFSFHETTRGSSYTPPALFVHLAQLHKKATLTIPQRKPAPSPKPDAPKPDAPKPDAPAAPPAKLSALPVLTNLPMRFFFGLVAISLFTSTLTGLYMGWMYNRSKPLVAGVFLGGIAIPLLLLLA
;
A
#
# COMPACT_ATOMS: atom_id res chain seq x y z
N MET A 1 -14.33 -24.79 31.25
CA MET A 1 -15.13 -23.57 30.93
C MET A 1 -16.20 -23.94 29.94
N PRO A 2 -17.47 -23.50 30.07
CA PRO A 2 -18.49 -23.81 29.10
C PRO A 2 -18.18 -23.19 27.72
N ILE A 3 -18.32 -23.95 26.65
CA ILE A 3 -18.05 -23.54 25.25
C ILE A 3 -18.71 -22.20 24.92
N ALA A 4 -19.90 -21.95 25.46
CA ALA A 4 -20.64 -20.70 25.25
C ALA A 4 -19.90 -19.44 25.75
N SER A 5 -19.16 -19.52 26.87
CA SER A 5 -18.39 -18.39 27.40
C SER A 5 -17.14 -18.11 26.53
N VAL A 6 -16.50 -19.15 26.01
CA VAL A 6 -15.37 -19.01 25.10
C VAL A 6 -15.82 -18.34 23.80
N LEU A 7 -16.93 -18.80 23.20
CA LEU A 7 -17.48 -18.21 21.98
C LEU A 7 -17.87 -16.73 22.17
N LYS A 8 -18.44 -16.38 23.34
CA LYS A 8 -18.75 -14.98 23.67
C LYS A 8 -17.48 -14.13 23.74
N ALA A 9 -16.44 -14.63 24.41
CA ALA A 9 -15.16 -13.94 24.52
C ALA A 9 -14.51 -13.72 23.15
N VAL A 10 -14.45 -14.75 22.30
CA VAL A 10 -13.90 -14.68 20.95
C VAL A 10 -14.63 -13.64 20.09
N ARG A 11 -15.97 -13.64 20.12
CA ARG A 11 -16.78 -12.65 19.37
C ARG A 11 -16.53 -11.23 19.87
N LEU A 12 -16.40 -11.04 21.17
CA LEU A 12 -16.15 -9.73 21.77
C LEU A 12 -14.76 -9.21 21.38
N THR A 13 -13.74 -10.05 21.52
CA THR A 13 -12.36 -9.75 21.16
C THR A 13 -12.24 -9.42 19.67
N HIS A 14 -12.80 -10.27 18.81
CA HIS A 14 -12.80 -10.05 17.36
C HIS A 14 -13.48 -8.72 16.99
N ARG A 15 -14.59 -8.38 17.62
CA ARG A 15 -15.31 -7.13 17.39
C ARG A 15 -14.43 -5.91 17.71
N TYR A 16 -13.88 -5.83 18.92
CA TYR A 16 -13.13 -4.65 19.34
C TYR A 16 -11.78 -4.51 18.63
N ILE A 17 -11.07 -5.62 18.42
CA ILE A 17 -9.86 -5.62 17.61
C ILE A 17 -10.20 -5.22 16.17
N GLY A 18 -11.27 -5.78 15.58
CA GLY A 18 -11.72 -5.45 14.24
C GLY A 18 -12.06 -3.97 14.08
N ILE A 19 -12.77 -3.35 15.03
CA ILE A 19 -13.09 -1.92 15.03
C ILE A 19 -11.81 -1.07 15.16
N PHE A 20 -10.88 -1.48 16.00
CA PHE A 20 -9.61 -0.78 16.21
C PHE A 20 -8.74 -0.76 14.96
N ILE A 21 -8.59 -1.89 14.27
CA ILE A 21 -7.76 -1.99 13.06
C ILE A 21 -8.48 -1.53 11.79
N ALA A 22 -9.83 -1.36 11.82
CA ALA A 22 -10.63 -1.01 10.65
C ALA A 22 -10.11 0.21 9.88
N PRO A 23 -9.73 1.34 10.51
CA PRO A 23 -9.20 2.50 9.80
C PRO A 23 -7.95 2.16 8.97
N ALA A 24 -7.02 1.40 9.55
CA ALA A 24 -5.80 0.97 8.87
C ALA A 24 -6.12 0.03 7.70
N VAL A 25 -7.00 -0.95 7.90
CA VAL A 25 -7.39 -1.89 6.84
C VAL A 25 -8.09 -1.17 5.69
N LEU A 26 -8.99 -0.21 5.97
CA LEU A 26 -9.64 0.61 4.96
C LEU A 26 -8.62 1.44 4.18
N PHE A 27 -7.67 2.06 4.88
CA PHE A 27 -6.59 2.81 4.25
C PHE A 27 -5.74 1.93 3.33
N PHE A 28 -5.24 0.79 3.83
CA PHE A 28 -4.34 -0.08 3.07
C PHE A 28 -5.06 -0.78 1.90
N SER A 29 -6.31 -1.21 2.06
CA SER A 29 -7.08 -1.81 0.98
C SER A 29 -7.39 -0.81 -0.13
N PHE A 30 -7.77 0.42 0.22
CA PHE A 30 -8.02 1.49 -0.75
C PHE A 30 -6.74 1.90 -1.49
N THR A 31 -5.68 2.21 -0.75
CA THR A 31 -4.40 2.63 -1.35
C THR A 31 -3.73 1.51 -2.12
N GLY A 32 -3.84 0.26 -1.67
CA GLY A 32 -3.37 -0.92 -2.39
C GLY A 32 -4.09 -1.10 -3.72
N PHE A 33 -5.41 -0.89 -3.76
CA PHE A 33 -6.18 -0.90 -5.00
C PHE A 33 -5.68 0.18 -5.99
N LEU A 34 -5.50 1.42 -5.53
CA LEU A 34 -4.98 2.51 -6.38
C LEU A 34 -3.58 2.19 -6.95
N GLN A 35 -2.72 1.57 -6.13
CA GLN A 35 -1.37 1.19 -6.56
C GLN A 35 -1.38 0.07 -7.58
N MET A 36 -2.31 -0.88 -7.48
CA MET A 36 -2.45 -1.98 -8.43
C MET A 36 -2.69 -1.49 -9.86
N PHE A 37 -3.45 -0.41 -10.02
CA PHE A 37 -3.74 0.20 -11.30
C PHE A 37 -2.78 1.34 -11.70
N SER A 38 -1.69 1.53 -10.94
CA SER A 38 -0.64 2.53 -11.22
C SER A 38 -1.14 3.98 -11.25
N PHE A 39 -2.24 4.29 -10.54
CA PHE A 39 -2.78 5.66 -10.46
C PHE A 39 -1.84 6.66 -9.77
N HIS A 40 -0.81 6.18 -9.10
CA HIS A 40 0.16 6.98 -8.34
C HIS A 40 1.48 7.23 -9.08
N GLU A 41 1.65 6.66 -10.29
CA GLU A 41 2.90 6.72 -11.05
C GLU A 41 2.66 7.20 -12.49
N THR A 42 3.59 8.01 -13.00
CA THR A 42 3.65 8.35 -14.43
C THR A 42 4.29 7.17 -15.17
N THR A 43 3.55 6.51 -16.04
CA THR A 43 4.07 5.42 -16.88
C THR A 43 4.86 6.02 -18.05
N ARG A 44 6.01 5.44 -18.39
CA ARG A 44 6.81 5.88 -19.55
C ARG A 44 5.95 5.86 -20.82
N GLY A 45 5.85 7.00 -21.49
CA GLY A 45 5.04 7.15 -22.71
C GLY A 45 3.59 7.60 -22.47
N SER A 46 3.16 7.80 -21.23
CA SER A 46 1.86 8.38 -20.89
C SER A 46 2.00 9.86 -20.52
N SER A 47 1.08 10.70 -20.98
CA SER A 47 0.94 12.10 -20.54
C SER A 47 0.23 12.24 -19.18
N TYR A 48 -0.11 11.13 -18.55
CA TYR A 48 -0.79 11.13 -17.25
C TYR A 48 0.14 11.61 -16.14
N THR A 49 -0.28 12.68 -15.47
CA THR A 49 0.38 13.20 -14.26
C THR A 49 -0.48 12.84 -13.06
N PRO A 50 -0.01 11.98 -12.13
CA PRO A 50 -0.80 11.58 -10.98
C PRO A 50 -1.05 12.77 -10.06
N PRO A 51 -2.26 12.91 -9.48
CA PRO A 51 -2.54 13.89 -8.45
C PRO A 51 -1.58 13.72 -7.26
N ALA A 52 -1.11 14.84 -6.70
CA ALA A 52 -0.17 14.83 -5.57
C ALA A 52 -0.68 13.99 -4.39
N LEU A 53 -1.98 13.99 -4.14
CA LEU A 53 -2.62 13.18 -3.11
C LEU A 53 -2.32 11.69 -3.28
N PHE A 54 -2.43 11.14 -4.49
CA PHE A 54 -2.18 9.70 -4.74
C PHE A 54 -0.71 9.35 -4.56
N VAL A 55 0.20 10.27 -4.90
CA VAL A 55 1.64 10.10 -4.69
C VAL A 55 1.95 10.05 -3.18
N HIS A 56 1.39 10.96 -2.38
CA HIS A 56 1.56 10.97 -0.94
C HIS A 56 0.96 9.72 -0.26
N LEU A 57 -0.25 9.31 -0.65
CA LEU A 57 -0.88 8.09 -0.15
C LEU A 57 -0.05 6.84 -0.48
N ALA A 58 0.55 6.79 -1.67
CA ALA A 58 1.43 5.69 -2.05
C ALA A 58 2.73 5.67 -1.23
N GLN A 59 3.31 6.83 -0.92
CA GLN A 59 4.48 6.91 -0.04
C GLN A 59 4.15 6.47 1.38
N LEU A 60 3.02 6.91 1.91
CA LEU A 60 2.55 6.51 3.23
C LEU A 60 2.30 4.99 3.30
N HIS A 61 1.70 4.41 2.25
CA HIS A 61 1.47 2.97 2.16
C HIS A 61 2.78 2.15 2.09
N LYS A 62 3.77 2.61 1.29
CA LYS A 62 5.00 1.85 1.03
C LYS A 62 6.08 2.06 2.10
N LYS A 63 6.18 3.26 2.67
CA LYS A 63 7.31 3.68 3.51
C LYS A 63 6.92 4.28 4.85
N ALA A 64 5.64 4.36 5.17
CA ALA A 64 5.12 5.03 6.36
C ALA A 64 5.72 6.44 6.55
N THR A 65 5.91 7.19 5.46
CA THR A 65 6.45 8.55 5.45
C THR A 65 5.71 9.44 4.47
N LEU A 66 5.59 10.72 4.80
CA LEU A 66 5.01 11.74 3.94
C LEU A 66 6.04 12.38 3.01
N THR A 67 7.33 12.10 3.21
CA THR A 67 8.41 12.70 2.42
C THR A 67 8.50 12.02 1.06
N ILE A 68 8.32 12.79 -0.01
CA ILE A 68 8.54 12.33 -1.38
C ILE A 68 10.05 12.40 -1.66
N PRO A 69 10.73 11.27 -1.95
CA PRO A 69 12.12 11.31 -2.33
C PRO A 69 12.26 12.12 -3.63
N GLN A 70 13.01 13.21 -3.58
CA GLN A 70 13.36 13.92 -4.82
C GLN A 70 14.20 12.97 -5.70
N ARG A 71 13.71 12.74 -6.91
CA ARG A 71 14.47 12.00 -7.91
C ARG A 71 15.74 12.79 -8.17
N LYS A 72 16.93 12.25 -7.80
CA LYS A 72 18.20 12.85 -8.22
C LYS A 72 18.13 13.08 -9.73
N PRO A 73 18.46 14.31 -10.22
CA PRO A 73 18.59 14.54 -11.64
C PRO A 73 19.53 13.48 -12.21
N ALA A 74 19.16 12.88 -13.35
CA ALA A 74 20.07 12.01 -14.06
C ALA A 74 21.39 12.77 -14.25
N PRO A 75 22.56 12.14 -14.05
CA PRO A 75 23.85 12.80 -14.32
C PRO A 75 23.79 13.35 -15.75
N SER A 76 23.97 14.66 -15.88
CA SER A 76 24.11 15.30 -17.19
C SER A 76 25.21 14.57 -17.97
N PRO A 77 25.05 14.29 -19.27
CA PRO A 77 26.13 13.77 -20.08
C PRO A 77 27.29 14.74 -19.93
N LYS A 78 28.43 14.27 -19.40
CA LYS A 78 29.67 15.05 -19.43
C LYS A 78 30.02 15.32 -20.89
N PRO A 79 30.26 16.59 -21.28
CA PRO A 79 30.90 16.86 -22.56
C PRO A 79 32.33 16.35 -22.49
N ASP A 80 32.72 15.62 -23.49
CA ASP A 80 34.10 15.38 -23.98
C ASP A 80 35.15 14.93 -22.95
N ALA A 81 35.31 13.61 -22.86
CA ALA A 81 36.60 13.01 -22.54
C ALA A 81 37.03 12.12 -23.75
N PRO A 82 38.30 12.21 -24.19
CA PRO A 82 38.77 11.52 -25.39
C PRO A 82 38.78 10.00 -25.19
N LYS A 83 38.43 9.27 -26.26
CA LYS A 83 38.64 7.81 -26.34
C LYS A 83 40.14 7.50 -26.17
N PRO A 84 40.46 6.49 -25.38
CA PRO A 84 41.62 5.65 -25.65
C PRO A 84 41.14 4.30 -26.17
N ASP A 85 41.62 3.96 -27.35
CA ASP A 85 41.67 2.61 -27.90
C ASP A 85 42.56 1.73 -27.01
N ALA A 86 42.04 0.61 -26.54
CA ALA A 86 42.74 -0.67 -26.43
C ALA A 86 41.88 -1.70 -25.69
N PRO A 87 41.85 -2.96 -26.11
CA PRO A 87 41.06 -4.02 -25.51
C PRO A 87 41.75 -4.56 -24.28
N LYS A 88 41.02 -4.71 -23.16
CA LYS A 88 41.45 -5.49 -22.01
C LYS A 88 40.48 -6.63 -21.80
N PRO A 89 40.95 -7.88 -21.78
CA PRO A 89 40.12 -9.03 -21.53
C PRO A 89 39.89 -9.18 -20.02
N ASP A 90 38.78 -9.87 -19.71
CA ASP A 90 38.47 -10.49 -18.42
C ASP A 90 38.00 -9.56 -17.27
N ALA A 91 36.71 -9.18 -17.36
CA ALA A 91 35.88 -8.96 -16.19
C ALA A 91 34.66 -9.92 -16.26
N PRO A 92 34.25 -10.58 -15.15
CA PRO A 92 33.14 -11.52 -15.17
C PRO A 92 31.87 -10.83 -15.64
N ALA A 93 31.21 -11.46 -16.61
CA ALA A 93 29.98 -10.98 -17.20
C ALA A 93 28.93 -10.67 -16.12
N ALA A 94 28.50 -9.41 -16.07
CA ALA A 94 27.27 -9.03 -15.37
C ALA A 94 26.12 -9.89 -15.90
N PRO A 95 25.22 -10.39 -15.02
CA PRO A 95 24.10 -11.20 -15.47
C PRO A 95 23.29 -10.44 -16.54
N PRO A 96 22.81 -11.11 -17.59
CA PRO A 96 22.15 -10.46 -18.69
C PRO A 96 20.88 -9.77 -18.20
N ALA A 97 20.83 -8.46 -18.33
CA ALA A 97 19.64 -7.62 -18.12
C ALA A 97 18.59 -7.88 -19.24
N LYS A 98 18.21 -9.14 -19.43
CA LYS A 98 17.24 -9.57 -20.45
C LYS A 98 16.05 -10.33 -19.89
N LEU A 99 15.56 -9.94 -18.69
CA LEU A 99 14.29 -10.47 -18.21
C LEU A 99 13.24 -9.39 -17.94
N SER A 100 13.46 -8.15 -18.44
CA SER A 100 12.56 -7.01 -18.19
C SER A 100 11.67 -6.64 -19.39
N ALA A 101 11.58 -7.50 -20.39
CA ALA A 101 10.75 -7.25 -21.57
C ALA A 101 9.69 -8.33 -21.81
N LEU A 102 9.20 -8.98 -20.75
CA LEU A 102 7.94 -9.70 -20.87
C LEU A 102 6.80 -8.68 -20.82
N PRO A 103 5.86 -8.74 -21.78
CA PRO A 103 4.88 -7.69 -21.93
C PRO A 103 4.01 -7.56 -20.69
N VAL A 104 3.62 -6.32 -20.39
CA VAL A 104 2.69 -5.88 -19.33
C VAL A 104 1.42 -6.76 -19.22
N LEU A 105 1.09 -7.51 -20.27
CA LEU A 105 -0.05 -8.42 -20.37
C LEU A 105 0.04 -9.67 -19.46
N THR A 106 1.24 -10.14 -19.10
CA THR A 106 1.41 -11.35 -18.29
C THR A 106 0.99 -11.18 -16.83
N ASN A 107 0.89 -9.93 -16.33
CA ASN A 107 0.51 -9.65 -14.95
C ASN A 107 -0.95 -9.22 -14.78
N LEU A 108 -1.75 -9.15 -15.86
CA LEU A 108 -3.15 -8.75 -15.79
C LEU A 108 -3.99 -9.64 -14.85
N PRO A 109 -3.97 -10.98 -14.95
CA PRO A 109 -4.78 -11.83 -14.06
C PRO A 109 -4.39 -11.62 -12.58
N MET A 110 -3.11 -11.45 -12.30
CA MET A 110 -2.60 -11.19 -10.95
C MET A 110 -3.10 -9.83 -10.43
N ARG A 111 -3.09 -8.80 -11.27
CA ARG A 111 -3.61 -7.47 -10.93
C ARG A 111 -5.10 -7.51 -10.63
N PHE A 112 -5.89 -8.20 -11.44
CA PHE A 112 -7.32 -8.39 -11.19
C PHE A 112 -7.58 -9.16 -9.90
N PHE A 113 -6.83 -10.23 -9.65
CA PHE A 113 -6.95 -11.02 -8.42
C PHE A 113 -6.70 -10.15 -7.17
N PHE A 114 -5.58 -9.44 -7.11
CA PHE A 114 -5.29 -8.57 -5.96
C PHE A 114 -6.23 -7.36 -5.86
N GLY A 115 -6.70 -6.83 -6.99
CA GLY A 115 -7.73 -5.80 -7.01
C GLY A 115 -9.05 -6.30 -6.39
N LEU A 116 -9.47 -7.52 -6.74
CA LEU A 116 -10.66 -8.15 -6.15
C LEU A 116 -10.48 -8.39 -4.65
N VAL A 117 -9.29 -8.86 -4.23
CA VAL A 117 -8.97 -9.03 -2.80
C VAL A 117 -9.07 -7.69 -2.05
N ALA A 118 -8.52 -6.61 -2.62
CA ALA A 118 -8.58 -5.28 -2.00
C ALA A 118 -10.03 -4.77 -1.85
N ILE A 119 -10.87 -4.93 -2.88
CA ILE A 119 -12.29 -4.57 -2.83
C ILE A 119 -13.04 -5.41 -1.81
N SER A 120 -12.79 -6.73 -1.78
CA SER A 120 -13.43 -7.65 -0.83
C SER A 120 -13.06 -7.28 0.61
N LEU A 121 -11.79 -6.98 0.87
CA LEU A 121 -11.30 -6.58 2.18
C LEU A 121 -11.91 -5.25 2.61
N PHE A 122 -11.97 -4.27 1.71
CA PHE A 122 -12.59 -2.97 1.94
C PHE A 122 -14.07 -3.12 2.31
N THR A 123 -14.84 -3.83 1.49
CA THR A 123 -16.27 -4.06 1.69
C THR A 123 -16.54 -4.85 2.98
N SER A 124 -15.76 -5.90 3.24
CA SER A 124 -15.88 -6.71 4.46
C SER A 124 -15.63 -5.87 5.71
N THR A 125 -14.62 -4.98 5.67
CA THR A 125 -14.31 -4.10 6.80
C THR A 125 -15.41 -3.07 7.04
N LEU A 126 -15.95 -2.45 5.98
CA LEU A 126 -17.10 -1.54 6.10
C LEU A 126 -18.33 -2.23 6.69
N THR A 127 -18.63 -3.43 6.20
CA THR A 127 -19.75 -4.23 6.72
C THR A 127 -19.53 -4.59 8.19
N GLY A 128 -18.32 -5.02 8.55
CA GLY A 128 -17.96 -5.32 9.94
C GLY A 128 -18.08 -4.11 10.86
N LEU A 129 -17.64 -2.93 10.39
CA LEU A 129 -17.75 -1.67 11.13
C LEU A 129 -19.22 -1.24 11.30
N TYR A 130 -20.03 -1.34 10.23
CA TYR A 130 -21.46 -1.07 10.27
C TYR A 130 -22.17 -1.98 11.27
N MET A 131 -21.88 -3.29 11.22
CA MET A 131 -22.45 -4.27 12.17
C MET A 131 -21.99 -3.97 13.61
N GLY A 132 -20.70 -3.67 13.80
CA GLY A 132 -20.15 -3.28 15.09
C GLY A 132 -20.82 -2.05 15.69
N TRP A 133 -21.15 -1.06 14.85
CA TRP A 133 -21.87 0.13 15.26
C TRP A 133 -23.35 -0.14 15.56
N MET A 134 -24.04 -0.84 14.66
CA MET A 134 -25.50 -1.05 14.75
C MET A 134 -25.88 -1.90 15.95
N TYR A 135 -25.15 -3.00 16.16
CA TYR A 135 -25.49 -3.99 17.19
C TYR A 135 -24.81 -3.77 18.54
N ASN A 136 -24.04 -2.70 18.70
CA ASN A 136 -23.43 -2.40 19.99
C ASN A 136 -24.27 -1.40 20.78
N ARG A 137 -24.52 -1.75 22.05
CA ARG A 137 -25.23 -0.87 23.00
C ARG A 137 -24.41 0.37 23.38
N SER A 138 -23.08 0.22 23.44
CA SER A 138 -22.14 1.27 23.86
C SER A 138 -21.56 1.99 22.65
N LYS A 139 -22.34 2.88 22.02
CA LYS A 139 -21.89 3.71 20.88
C LYS A 139 -20.59 4.50 21.18
N PRO A 140 -20.45 5.18 22.34
CA PRO A 140 -19.25 5.95 22.64
C PRO A 140 -17.99 5.07 22.73
N LEU A 141 -18.12 3.83 23.23
CA LEU A 141 -17.00 2.90 23.31
C LEU A 141 -16.53 2.48 21.91
N VAL A 142 -17.46 2.17 21.00
CA VAL A 142 -17.15 1.84 19.60
C VAL A 142 -16.45 3.01 18.92
N ALA A 143 -16.98 4.24 19.11
CA ALA A 143 -16.35 5.45 18.57
C ALA A 143 -14.95 5.68 19.15
N GLY A 144 -14.77 5.51 20.45
CA GLY A 144 -13.46 5.65 21.12
C GLY A 144 -12.43 4.64 20.61
N VAL A 145 -12.81 3.38 20.46
CA VAL A 145 -11.92 2.33 19.91
C VAL A 145 -11.55 2.63 18.45
N PHE A 146 -12.52 3.06 17.64
CA PHE A 146 -12.28 3.44 16.24
C PHE A 146 -11.35 4.66 16.12
N LEU A 147 -11.60 5.70 16.91
CA LEU A 147 -10.73 6.90 16.97
C LEU A 147 -9.33 6.57 17.47
N GLY A 148 -9.20 5.66 18.44
CA GLY A 148 -7.91 5.13 18.89
C GLY A 148 -7.14 4.45 17.75
N GLY A 149 -7.85 3.69 16.91
CA GLY A 149 -7.29 3.05 15.71
C GLY A 149 -6.79 4.04 14.63
N ILE A 150 -7.32 5.27 14.63
CA ILE A 150 -6.82 6.36 13.78
C ILE A 150 -5.68 7.12 14.47
N ALA A 151 -5.88 7.48 15.74
CA ALA A 151 -4.96 8.36 16.46
C ALA A 151 -3.58 7.74 16.68
N ILE A 152 -3.52 6.45 17.04
CA ILE A 152 -2.24 5.78 17.34
C ILE A 152 -1.32 5.77 16.13
N PRO A 153 -1.72 5.31 14.92
CA PRO A 153 -0.85 5.37 13.74
C PRO A 153 -0.44 6.79 13.36
N LEU A 154 -1.34 7.77 13.50
CA LEU A 154 -1.01 9.16 13.20
C LEU A 154 0.00 9.73 14.19
N LEU A 155 -0.12 9.45 15.48
CA LEU A 155 0.86 9.88 16.49
C LEU A 155 2.23 9.24 16.23
N LEU A 156 2.27 7.95 15.87
CA LEU A 156 3.52 7.27 15.53
C LEU A 156 4.15 7.79 14.24
N LEU A 157 3.36 8.32 13.32
CA LEU A 157 3.86 8.95 12.09
C LEU A 157 4.51 10.32 12.37
N LEU A 158 4.05 11.02 13.42
CA LEU A 158 4.51 12.37 13.80
C LEU A 158 5.65 12.34 14.82
N ALA A 159 5.90 11.17 15.46
CA ALA A 159 6.98 11.00 16.43
C ALA A 159 8.32 10.70 15.76
#